data_e45750a9266f78dbc558acfc47466b87
#
_entry.id   e45750a9266f78dbc558acfc47466b87
#
_cell.length_a   1.000
_cell.length_b   1.000
_cell.length_c   1.000
_cell.angle_alpha   90.00
_cell.angle_beta   90.00
_cell.angle_gamma   90.00
#
_symmetry.space_group_name_H-M   'P 1'
#
loop_
_entity.id
_entity.type
_entity.pdbx_description
1 polymer ?
#
loop_
_entity_poly.entity_id
_entity_poly.type
_entity_poly.pdbx_seq_one_letter_code
_entity_poly.pdbx_strand_id
1 'polypeptide(L)'
;MTGVIDLHVHTTASDGRFSPQEIVKMASGLGLSAIAVCDHDTTASVGPAMAAAASTGLKVIPGVELSTTAPGAEVHMLGYFIRLDDPGLNAALEDLRDSREERARSMVKKLDSLGIRIDWQRVRDLAEGASVGRPHIARAMLEKGYITDFKEAFDRYIGSGGPAYVERFKITPEDAISLVLKAGGLPVLAHPLTAGQPDEVVPWLKAAGLAGLEVYAGNYSQEDRAALARLAEKNGLIATGGSDFHGLDGADHTPLGGANVPAVCLENLIALVRQRGIKTIDFD
;
A
#
# COMPACT_ATOMS: atom_id res chain seq x y z
N MET A 1 -12.23 -6.47 20.11
CA MET A 1 -13.07 -6.60 18.89
C MET A 1 -13.02 -8.04 18.40
N THR A 2 -14.15 -8.65 18.15
CA THR A 2 -14.21 -10.01 17.54
C THR A 2 -14.69 -9.85 16.11
N GLY A 3 -13.80 -9.93 15.13
CA GLY A 3 -14.19 -9.84 13.72
C GLY A 3 -12.98 -9.98 12.80
N VAL A 4 -13.24 -10.27 11.52
CA VAL A 4 -12.22 -10.28 10.47
C VAL A 4 -11.81 -8.83 10.18
N ILE A 5 -10.52 -8.59 10.02
CA ILE A 5 -9.96 -7.27 9.68
C ILE A 5 -9.04 -7.38 8.48
N ASP A 6 -8.85 -6.27 7.77
CA ASP A 6 -7.89 -6.15 6.68
C ASP A 6 -7.22 -4.76 6.73
N LEU A 7 -5.93 -4.73 7.06
CA LEU A 7 -5.24 -3.47 7.31
C LEU A 7 -4.39 -2.99 6.12
N HIS A 8 -4.59 -3.59 4.93
CA HIS A 8 -3.87 -3.17 3.72
C HIS A 8 -4.75 -3.38 2.50
N VAL A 9 -5.43 -2.31 2.07
CA VAL A 9 -6.39 -2.35 0.96
C VAL A 9 -6.20 -1.13 0.06
N HIS A 10 -6.22 -1.35 -1.26
CA HIS A 10 -6.11 -0.32 -2.29
C HIS A 10 -7.44 -0.05 -2.98
N THR A 11 -7.58 1.17 -3.51
CA THR A 11 -8.75 1.63 -4.24
C THR A 11 -8.37 2.22 -5.59
N THR A 12 -9.38 2.68 -6.34
CA THR A 12 -9.15 3.44 -7.59
C THR A 12 -8.45 4.79 -7.38
N ALA A 13 -8.16 5.21 -6.16
CA ALA A 13 -7.34 6.41 -5.93
C ALA A 13 -5.85 6.17 -6.21
N SER A 14 -5.42 4.90 -6.27
CA SER A 14 -4.08 4.50 -6.73
C SER A 14 -4.17 3.49 -7.88
N ASP A 15 -4.07 2.22 -7.61
CA ASP A 15 -4.00 1.15 -8.61
C ASP A 15 -4.93 -0.04 -8.28
N GLY A 16 -5.80 0.11 -7.31
CA GLY A 16 -6.91 -0.80 -7.07
C GLY A 16 -8.01 -0.67 -8.11
N ARG A 17 -8.80 -1.73 -8.28
CA ARG A 17 -9.86 -1.83 -9.29
C ARG A 17 -11.19 -1.23 -8.83
N PHE A 18 -11.41 -1.13 -7.52
CA PHE A 18 -12.70 -0.76 -6.95
C PHE A 18 -12.63 0.61 -6.27
N SER A 19 -13.70 1.40 -6.41
CA SER A 19 -13.84 2.68 -5.71
C SER A 19 -13.86 2.49 -4.18
N PRO A 20 -13.55 3.54 -3.41
CA PRO A 20 -13.63 3.48 -1.94
C PRO A 20 -15.00 2.99 -1.43
N GLN A 21 -16.08 3.40 -2.08
CA GLN A 21 -17.45 3.01 -1.74
C GLN A 21 -17.72 1.52 -2.02
N GLU A 22 -17.20 0.99 -3.14
CA GLU A 22 -17.30 -0.42 -3.47
C GLU A 22 -16.50 -1.29 -2.50
N ILE A 23 -15.28 -0.87 -2.14
CA ILE A 23 -14.47 -1.54 -1.11
C ILE A 23 -15.22 -1.62 0.23
N VAL A 24 -15.80 -0.52 0.68
CA VAL A 24 -16.60 -0.50 1.92
C VAL A 24 -17.79 -1.43 1.82
N LYS A 25 -18.52 -1.41 0.71
CA LYS A 25 -19.65 -2.33 0.47
C LYS A 25 -19.23 -3.79 0.50
N MET A 26 -18.12 -4.13 -0.17
CA MET A 26 -17.57 -5.48 -0.20
C MET A 26 -17.12 -5.93 1.19
N ALA A 27 -16.34 -5.10 1.91
CA ALA A 27 -15.85 -5.39 3.25
C ALA A 27 -17.00 -5.62 4.23
N SER A 28 -18.03 -4.75 4.19
CA SER A 28 -19.24 -4.90 5.01
C SER A 28 -20.02 -6.16 4.66
N GLY A 29 -20.14 -6.49 3.37
CA GLY A 29 -20.80 -7.71 2.90
C GLY A 29 -20.09 -9.00 3.30
N LEU A 30 -18.77 -8.95 3.45
CA LEU A 30 -17.92 -10.05 3.94
C LEU A 30 -17.90 -10.11 5.48
N GLY A 31 -18.51 -9.16 6.20
CA GLY A 31 -18.54 -9.13 7.65
C GLY A 31 -17.22 -8.68 8.29
N LEU A 32 -16.38 -7.93 7.57
CA LEU A 32 -15.20 -7.33 8.16
C LEU A 32 -15.61 -6.28 9.21
N SER A 33 -14.89 -6.24 10.32
CA SER A 33 -15.09 -5.25 11.38
C SER A 33 -14.27 -3.97 11.19
N ALA A 34 -13.13 -4.09 10.50
CA ALA A 34 -12.27 -2.94 10.17
C ALA A 34 -11.45 -3.19 8.90
N ILE A 35 -11.19 -2.10 8.17
CA ILE A 35 -10.22 -2.05 7.07
C ILE A 35 -9.31 -0.83 7.24
N ALA A 36 -8.07 -0.91 6.72
CA ALA A 36 -7.27 0.28 6.49
C ALA A 36 -7.14 0.51 4.98
N VAL A 37 -7.49 1.71 4.54
CA VAL A 37 -7.32 2.12 3.14
C VAL A 37 -5.94 2.75 2.99
N CYS A 38 -5.09 2.10 2.18
CA CYS A 38 -3.65 2.38 2.09
C CYS A 38 -3.20 2.61 0.64
N ASP A 39 -3.89 3.50 -0.07
CA ASP A 39 -3.53 3.81 -1.45
C ASP A 39 -2.09 4.33 -1.59
N HIS A 40 -1.44 3.97 -2.68
CA HIS A 40 -0.07 4.37 -2.98
C HIS A 40 0.07 5.89 -3.15
N ASP A 41 0.86 6.51 -2.27
CA ASP A 41 1.24 7.92 -2.29
C ASP A 41 0.05 8.89 -2.37
N THR A 42 -1.13 8.48 -1.86
CA THR A 42 -2.34 9.32 -1.80
C THR A 42 -3.27 8.93 -0.65
N THR A 43 -3.98 9.90 -0.10
CA THR A 43 -5.02 9.70 0.92
C THR A 43 -6.42 10.08 0.41
N ALA A 44 -6.56 10.31 -0.91
CA ALA A 44 -7.78 10.85 -1.52
C ALA A 44 -9.03 9.95 -1.32
N SER A 45 -8.83 8.64 -1.18
CA SER A 45 -9.90 7.65 -0.96
C SER A 45 -10.37 7.55 0.48
N VAL A 46 -9.55 7.97 1.45
CA VAL A 46 -9.83 7.73 2.88
C VAL A 46 -11.11 8.43 3.32
N GLY A 47 -11.27 9.72 3.03
CA GLY A 47 -12.49 10.47 3.35
C GLY A 47 -13.76 9.85 2.74
N PRO A 48 -13.80 9.58 1.42
CA PRO A 48 -14.89 8.86 0.78
C PRO A 48 -15.19 7.48 1.38
N ALA A 49 -14.17 6.68 1.74
CA ALA A 49 -14.36 5.38 2.40
C ALA A 49 -14.97 5.53 3.80
N MET A 50 -14.45 6.46 4.62
CA MET A 50 -15.01 6.75 5.95
C MET A 50 -16.47 7.20 5.86
N ALA A 51 -16.80 8.08 4.91
CA ALA A 51 -18.18 8.53 4.69
C ALA A 51 -19.10 7.39 4.28
N ALA A 52 -18.65 6.49 3.38
CA ALA A 52 -19.42 5.32 2.98
C ALA A 52 -19.63 4.32 4.14
N ALA A 53 -18.66 4.21 5.04
CA ALA A 53 -18.72 3.29 6.18
C ALA A 53 -19.60 3.80 7.33
N ALA A 54 -19.93 5.07 7.39
CA ALA A 54 -20.64 5.70 8.53
C ALA A 54 -21.95 5.00 8.95
N SER A 55 -22.63 4.31 8.02
CA SER A 55 -23.88 3.60 8.28
C SER A 55 -23.77 2.08 8.32
N THR A 56 -22.54 1.52 8.24
CA THR A 56 -22.35 0.07 8.03
C THR A 56 -21.81 -0.68 9.25
N GLY A 57 -21.33 0.02 10.27
CA GLY A 57 -20.62 -0.58 11.40
C GLY A 57 -19.17 -0.97 11.09
N LEU A 58 -18.72 -0.95 9.81
CA LEU A 58 -17.33 -1.13 9.42
C LEU A 58 -16.50 0.06 9.88
N LYS A 59 -15.37 -0.20 10.52
CA LYS A 59 -14.41 0.85 10.88
C LYS A 59 -13.39 1.02 9.75
N VAL A 60 -13.19 2.25 9.28
CA VAL A 60 -12.17 2.60 8.28
C VAL A 60 -11.03 3.33 8.97
N ILE A 61 -9.83 2.75 8.94
CA ILE A 61 -8.62 3.34 9.49
C ILE A 61 -8.01 4.23 8.41
N PRO A 62 -7.74 5.52 8.71
CA PRO A 62 -7.01 6.39 7.81
C PRO A 62 -5.59 5.85 7.58
N GLY A 63 -5.28 5.52 6.33
CA GLY A 63 -3.99 4.97 5.96
C GLY A 63 -3.41 5.58 4.69
N VAL A 64 -2.17 5.23 4.42
CA VAL A 64 -1.45 5.51 3.17
C VAL A 64 -0.34 4.49 3.02
N GLU A 65 0.01 4.11 1.80
CA GLU A 65 1.23 3.37 1.52
C GLU A 65 2.23 4.26 0.77
N LEU A 66 3.32 4.61 1.46
CA LEU A 66 4.40 5.43 0.91
C LEU A 66 5.42 4.55 0.19
N SER A 67 5.67 4.86 -1.07
CA SER A 67 6.70 4.18 -1.86
C SER A 67 8.07 4.78 -1.55
N THR A 68 8.98 3.95 -1.04
CA THR A 68 10.34 4.37 -0.69
C THR A 68 11.40 3.53 -1.39
N THR A 69 12.63 3.97 -1.38
CA THR A 69 13.78 3.23 -1.93
C THR A 69 14.89 3.16 -0.92
N ALA A 70 15.31 1.94 -0.59
CA ALA A 70 16.55 1.62 0.08
C ALA A 70 17.60 1.16 -0.94
N PRO A 71 18.91 1.16 -0.62
CA PRO A 71 19.93 0.62 -1.51
C PRO A 71 19.60 -0.81 -1.95
N GLY A 72 19.34 -0.99 -3.25
CA GLY A 72 19.06 -2.30 -3.87
C GLY A 72 17.64 -2.84 -3.71
N ALA A 73 16.73 -2.14 -3.03
CA ALA A 73 15.36 -2.60 -2.82
C ALA A 73 14.32 -1.49 -2.86
N GLU A 74 13.14 -1.81 -3.36
CA GLU A 74 11.93 -1.01 -3.18
C GLU A 74 11.30 -1.41 -1.83
N VAL A 75 11.06 -0.44 -0.96
CA VAL A 75 10.51 -0.64 0.37
C VAL A 75 9.24 0.18 0.49
N HIS A 76 8.15 -0.42 0.92
CA HIS A 76 6.91 0.31 1.13
C HIS A 76 6.63 0.49 2.62
N MET A 77 6.13 1.68 2.96
CA MET A 77 5.85 2.07 4.32
C MET A 77 4.39 2.42 4.49
N LEU A 78 3.64 1.63 5.26
CA LEU A 78 2.28 1.99 5.65
C LEU A 78 2.30 3.05 6.74
N GLY A 79 1.40 4.01 6.62
CA GLY A 79 1.09 4.96 7.68
C GLY A 79 -0.34 4.73 8.15
N TYR A 80 -0.55 4.34 9.41
CA TYR A 80 -1.90 4.20 9.97
C TYR A 80 -2.24 5.36 10.89
N PHE A 81 -3.54 5.69 11.01
CA PHE A 81 -4.09 6.74 11.87
C PHE A 81 -3.53 8.14 11.58
N ILE A 82 -3.12 8.38 10.34
CA ILE A 82 -2.57 9.66 9.89
C ILE A 82 -3.64 10.76 9.90
N ARG A 83 -3.22 11.99 10.17
CA ARG A 83 -4.06 13.16 9.96
C ARG A 83 -4.08 13.52 8.47
N LEU A 84 -5.28 13.51 7.89
CA LEU A 84 -5.50 13.77 6.47
C LEU A 84 -5.26 15.25 6.08
N ASP A 85 -5.30 16.16 7.04
CA ASP A 85 -5.09 17.59 6.89
C ASP A 85 -3.64 18.04 7.21
N ASP A 86 -2.71 17.10 7.42
CA ASP A 86 -1.32 17.44 7.69
C ASP A 86 -0.64 18.03 6.44
N PRO A 87 -0.20 19.31 6.48
CA PRO A 87 0.32 19.98 5.29
C PRO A 87 1.65 19.39 4.82
N GLY A 88 2.49 18.87 5.72
CA GLY A 88 3.77 18.26 5.37
C GLY A 88 3.57 16.94 4.65
N LEU A 89 2.64 16.10 5.14
CA LEU A 89 2.28 14.85 4.47
C LEU A 89 1.68 15.15 3.09
N ASN A 90 0.73 16.08 2.99
CA ASN A 90 0.05 16.39 1.73
C ASN A 90 1.03 16.92 0.66
N ALA A 91 1.98 17.79 1.02
CA ALA A 91 3.01 18.26 0.11
C ALA A 91 3.92 17.11 -0.39
N ALA A 92 4.36 16.24 0.53
CA ALA A 92 5.17 15.09 0.14
C ALA A 92 4.42 14.08 -0.75
N LEU A 93 3.11 13.88 -0.50
CA LEU A 93 2.27 13.03 -1.35
C LEU A 93 2.09 13.62 -2.76
N GLU A 94 2.01 14.95 -2.89
CA GLU A 94 1.96 15.64 -4.18
C GLU A 94 3.25 15.41 -4.98
N ASP A 95 4.42 15.66 -4.37
CA ASP A 95 5.73 15.42 -4.99
C ASP A 95 5.89 13.95 -5.43
N LEU A 96 5.45 13.01 -4.61
CA LEU A 96 5.52 11.58 -4.93
C LEU A 96 4.60 11.21 -6.11
N ARG A 97 3.40 11.78 -6.20
CA ARG A 97 2.48 11.55 -7.34
C ARG A 97 3.05 12.12 -8.63
N ASP A 98 3.59 13.34 -8.59
CA ASP A 98 4.21 13.96 -9.77
C ASP A 98 5.38 13.13 -10.27
N SER A 99 6.23 12.63 -9.37
CA SER A 99 7.32 11.72 -9.70
C SER A 99 6.83 10.39 -10.32
N ARG A 100 5.67 9.86 -9.89
CA ARG A 100 5.04 8.66 -10.51
C ARG A 100 4.62 8.96 -11.95
N GLU A 101 3.95 10.07 -12.18
CA GLU A 101 3.49 10.45 -13.52
C GLU A 101 4.66 10.65 -14.48
N GLU A 102 5.71 11.36 -14.06
CA GLU A 102 6.92 11.59 -14.86
C GLU A 102 7.64 10.27 -15.19
N ARG A 103 7.78 9.38 -14.21
CA ARG A 103 8.31 8.03 -14.41
C ARG A 103 7.50 7.24 -15.43
N ALA A 104 6.18 7.18 -15.26
CA ALA A 104 5.29 6.44 -16.15
C ALA A 104 5.39 6.96 -17.59
N ARG A 105 5.41 8.27 -17.78
CA ARG A 105 5.63 8.92 -19.07
C ARG A 105 6.96 8.53 -19.72
N SER A 106 8.00 8.47 -18.91
CA SER A 106 9.34 8.07 -19.35
C SER A 106 9.39 6.59 -19.75
N MET A 107 8.68 5.72 -19.02
CA MET A 107 8.55 4.28 -19.35
C MET A 107 7.79 4.09 -20.66
N VAL A 108 6.70 4.83 -20.88
CA VAL A 108 5.94 4.80 -22.16
C VAL A 108 6.84 5.19 -23.33
N LYS A 109 7.70 6.20 -23.19
CA LYS A 109 8.68 6.57 -24.22
C LYS A 109 9.69 5.46 -24.50
N LYS A 110 10.18 4.76 -23.45
CA LYS A 110 11.08 3.61 -23.63
C LYS A 110 10.37 2.44 -24.32
N LEU A 111 9.12 2.15 -23.98
CA LEU A 111 8.32 1.13 -24.65
C LEU A 111 8.15 1.43 -26.14
N ASP A 112 7.88 2.69 -26.50
CA ASP A 112 7.80 3.11 -27.91
C ASP A 112 9.11 2.83 -28.67
N SER A 113 10.26 3.10 -28.04
CA SER A 113 11.59 2.78 -28.59
C SER A 113 11.81 1.27 -28.81
N LEU A 114 11.10 0.42 -28.07
CA LEU A 114 11.11 -1.04 -28.20
C LEU A 114 10.04 -1.57 -29.16
N GLY A 115 9.30 -0.67 -29.86
CA GLY A 115 8.23 -1.02 -30.79
C GLY A 115 6.89 -1.29 -30.11
N ILE A 116 6.79 -1.09 -28.80
CA ILE A 116 5.56 -1.26 -28.01
C ILE A 116 4.86 0.10 -27.89
N ARG A 117 3.97 0.37 -28.84
CA ARG A 117 3.29 1.67 -28.96
C ARG A 117 2.01 1.71 -28.16
N ILE A 118 2.06 2.31 -26.98
CA ILE A 118 0.90 2.62 -26.15
C ILE A 118 0.74 4.14 -26.06
N ASP A 119 -0.52 4.58 -26.02
CA ASP A 119 -0.84 6.01 -25.93
C ASP A 119 -0.75 6.45 -24.46
N TRP A 120 0.01 7.52 -24.20
CA TRP A 120 0.11 8.13 -22.88
C TRP A 120 -1.26 8.58 -22.34
N GLN A 121 -2.11 9.16 -23.21
CA GLN A 121 -3.43 9.58 -22.77
C GLN A 121 -4.27 8.37 -22.31
N ARG A 122 -4.15 7.21 -23.00
CA ARG A 122 -4.83 5.99 -22.56
C ARG A 122 -4.35 5.51 -21.19
N VAL A 123 -3.04 5.60 -20.90
CA VAL A 123 -2.50 5.27 -19.58
C VAL A 123 -3.08 6.18 -18.50
N ARG A 124 -3.21 7.48 -18.78
CA ARG A 124 -3.86 8.43 -17.87
C ARG A 124 -5.35 8.15 -17.69
N ASP A 125 -6.05 7.85 -18.76
CA ASP A 125 -7.48 7.52 -18.72
C ASP A 125 -7.74 6.27 -17.86
N LEU A 126 -6.84 5.28 -17.92
CA LEU A 126 -6.90 4.08 -17.09
C LEU A 126 -6.64 4.34 -15.61
N ALA A 127 -5.94 5.43 -15.29
CA ALA A 127 -5.76 5.89 -13.93
C ALA A 127 -6.94 6.74 -13.41
N GLU A 128 -7.89 7.14 -14.27
CA GLU A 128 -9.12 7.88 -13.91
C GLU A 128 -8.88 9.10 -13.00
N GLY A 129 -7.74 9.79 -13.16
CA GLY A 129 -7.34 10.92 -12.33
C GLY A 129 -6.61 10.53 -11.04
N ALA A 130 -6.41 9.24 -10.81
CA ALA A 130 -5.63 8.71 -9.69
C ALA A 130 -4.11 8.78 -9.93
N SER A 131 -3.35 8.29 -8.96
CA SER A 131 -1.88 8.16 -9.05
C SER A 131 -1.48 7.15 -10.13
N VAL A 132 -0.83 7.63 -11.20
CA VAL A 132 -0.40 6.77 -12.33
C VAL A 132 0.72 5.83 -11.89
N GLY A 133 0.53 4.53 -12.08
CA GLY A 133 1.48 3.48 -11.74
C GLY A 133 1.80 2.53 -12.89
N ARG A 134 2.76 1.62 -12.66
CA ARG A 134 3.11 0.55 -13.61
C ARG A 134 1.93 -0.36 -13.97
N PRO A 135 0.97 -0.67 -13.07
CA PRO A 135 -0.22 -1.43 -13.42
C PRO A 135 -1.04 -0.81 -14.55
N HIS A 136 -1.16 0.53 -14.59
CA HIS A 136 -1.87 1.22 -15.67
C HIS A 136 -1.15 1.10 -17.03
N ILE A 137 0.20 1.10 -17.02
CA ILE A 137 1.00 0.82 -18.22
C ILE A 137 0.78 -0.62 -18.68
N ALA A 138 0.86 -1.60 -17.76
CA ALA A 138 0.61 -3.01 -18.06
C ALA A 138 -0.80 -3.21 -18.66
N ARG A 139 -1.81 -2.54 -18.10
CA ARG A 139 -3.17 -2.61 -18.61
C ARG A 139 -3.29 -2.05 -20.03
N ALA A 140 -2.64 -0.93 -20.32
CA ALA A 140 -2.60 -0.38 -21.70
C ALA A 140 -1.88 -1.30 -22.67
N MET A 141 -0.80 -1.99 -22.23
CA MET A 141 -0.10 -3.00 -23.03
C MET A 141 -0.99 -4.22 -23.31
N LEU A 142 -1.73 -4.69 -22.32
CA LEU A 142 -2.67 -5.81 -22.43
C LEU A 142 -3.80 -5.49 -23.40
N GLU A 143 -4.42 -4.31 -23.29
CA GLU A 143 -5.48 -3.84 -24.21
C GLU A 143 -5.01 -3.79 -25.68
N LYS A 144 -3.73 -3.52 -25.90
CA LYS A 144 -3.12 -3.49 -27.25
C LYS A 144 -2.62 -4.87 -27.72
N GLY A 145 -2.72 -5.91 -26.88
CA GLY A 145 -2.26 -7.24 -27.22
C GLY A 145 -0.72 -7.41 -27.27
N TYR A 146 0.04 -6.52 -26.66
CA TYR A 146 1.49 -6.64 -26.57
C TYR A 146 1.94 -7.66 -25.53
N ILE A 147 1.08 -7.99 -24.59
CA ILE A 147 1.27 -8.99 -23.52
C ILE A 147 -0.02 -9.80 -23.35
N THR A 148 0.09 -10.99 -22.76
CA THR A 148 -1.03 -11.91 -22.50
C THR A 148 -1.58 -11.79 -21.07
N ASP A 149 -0.74 -11.34 -20.13
CA ASP A 149 -1.09 -11.12 -18.73
C ASP A 149 -0.22 -10.02 -18.10
N PHE A 150 -0.58 -9.59 -16.90
CA PHE A 150 0.12 -8.54 -16.17
C PHE A 150 1.55 -8.94 -15.79
N LYS A 151 1.76 -10.20 -15.41
CA LYS A 151 3.07 -10.72 -15.00
C LYS A 151 4.08 -10.57 -16.15
N GLU A 152 3.67 -10.86 -17.38
CA GLU A 152 4.52 -10.70 -18.56
C GLU A 152 5.02 -9.25 -18.73
N ALA A 153 4.19 -8.24 -18.43
CA ALA A 153 4.63 -6.85 -18.50
C ALA A 153 5.81 -6.58 -17.55
N PHE A 154 5.71 -7.05 -16.32
CA PHE A 154 6.74 -6.84 -15.30
C PHE A 154 7.99 -7.66 -15.59
N ASP A 155 7.84 -8.93 -15.92
CA ASP A 155 8.98 -9.84 -16.17
C ASP A 155 9.82 -9.41 -17.38
N ARG A 156 9.18 -8.90 -18.45
CA ARG A 156 9.85 -8.65 -19.72
C ARG A 156 10.18 -7.19 -20.00
N TYR A 157 9.45 -6.23 -19.42
CA TYR A 157 9.52 -4.84 -19.89
C TYR A 157 9.66 -3.80 -18.79
N ILE A 158 8.73 -3.74 -17.84
CA ILE A 158 8.56 -2.62 -16.91
C ILE A 158 8.92 -2.92 -15.45
N GLY A 159 9.26 -4.17 -15.14
CA GLY A 159 9.78 -4.55 -13.84
C GLY A 159 11.21 -4.08 -13.63
N SER A 160 11.73 -4.22 -12.42
CA SER A 160 13.12 -3.85 -12.07
C SER A 160 14.11 -4.56 -12.99
N GLY A 161 15.05 -3.80 -13.58
CA GLY A 161 16.00 -4.31 -14.57
C GLY A 161 15.44 -4.54 -15.97
N GLY A 162 14.14 -4.37 -16.18
CA GLY A 162 13.52 -4.48 -17.51
C GLY A 162 13.95 -3.34 -18.46
N PRO A 163 13.88 -3.55 -19.80
CA PRO A 163 14.40 -2.60 -20.79
C PRO A 163 13.64 -1.26 -20.81
N ALA A 164 12.37 -1.25 -20.40
CA ALA A 164 11.58 -0.04 -20.27
C ALA A 164 11.49 0.48 -18.82
N TYR A 165 12.20 -0.16 -17.89
CA TYR A 165 12.25 0.31 -16.51
C TYR A 165 12.88 1.70 -16.42
N VAL A 166 12.28 2.55 -15.58
CA VAL A 166 12.81 3.86 -15.20
C VAL A 166 12.80 3.93 -13.68
N GLU A 167 13.91 4.31 -13.11
CA GLU A 167 14.00 4.59 -11.69
C GLU A 167 13.20 5.85 -11.37
N ARG A 168 12.58 5.90 -10.21
CA ARG A 168 11.78 7.03 -9.75
C ARG A 168 12.49 7.73 -8.60
N PHE A 169 12.37 9.05 -8.54
CA PHE A 169 12.62 9.74 -7.28
C PHE A 169 11.66 9.21 -6.22
N LYS A 170 12.19 8.76 -5.13
CA LYS A 170 11.46 8.29 -3.96
C LYS A 170 12.14 8.86 -2.72
N ILE A 171 11.34 9.03 -1.68
CA ILE A 171 11.88 9.33 -0.36
C ILE A 171 12.56 8.10 0.24
N THR A 172 13.45 8.31 1.21
CA THR A 172 14.03 7.21 1.97
C THR A 172 13.00 6.59 2.92
N PRO A 173 13.16 5.35 3.36
CA PRO A 173 12.29 4.76 4.38
C PRO A 173 12.25 5.56 5.68
N GLU A 174 13.36 6.19 6.09
CA GLU A 174 13.43 7.06 7.26
C GLU A 174 12.62 8.35 7.08
N ASP A 175 12.66 8.94 5.88
CA ASP A 175 11.84 10.11 5.56
C ASP A 175 10.35 9.77 5.61
N ALA A 176 9.95 8.60 5.08
CA ALA A 176 8.58 8.11 5.16
C ALA A 176 8.14 7.89 6.61
N ILE A 177 8.98 7.25 7.44
CA ILE A 177 8.73 7.10 8.88
C ILE A 177 8.53 8.46 9.54
N SER A 178 9.44 9.41 9.26
CA SER A 178 9.36 10.78 9.80
C SER A 178 8.07 11.50 9.39
N LEU A 179 7.66 11.37 8.12
CA LEU A 179 6.41 11.95 7.60
C LEU A 179 5.19 11.38 8.32
N VAL A 180 5.10 10.05 8.43
CA VAL A 180 3.99 9.39 9.12
C VAL A 180 3.91 9.80 10.59
N LEU A 181 5.05 9.85 11.30
CA LEU A 181 5.10 10.28 12.70
C LEU A 181 4.68 11.74 12.87
N LYS A 182 5.13 12.65 11.99
CA LYS A 182 4.73 14.08 12.02
C LYS A 182 3.25 14.26 11.72
N ALA A 183 2.69 13.44 10.82
CA ALA A 183 1.26 13.39 10.57
C ALA A 183 0.46 12.74 11.72
N GLY A 184 1.12 12.37 12.82
CA GLY A 184 0.48 11.77 13.99
C GLY A 184 0.14 10.30 13.83
N GLY A 185 0.67 9.62 12.80
CA GLY A 185 0.38 8.23 12.49
C GLY A 185 1.38 7.23 13.08
N LEU A 186 1.16 5.97 12.75
CA LEU A 186 2.03 4.83 13.09
C LEU A 186 2.67 4.27 11.81
N PRO A 187 4.00 4.40 11.62
CA PRO A 187 4.69 3.80 10.48
C PRO A 187 4.86 2.29 10.66
N VAL A 188 4.53 1.54 9.61
CA VAL A 188 4.60 0.07 9.57
C VAL A 188 5.27 -0.37 8.27
N LEU A 189 6.21 -1.30 8.34
CA LEU A 189 6.85 -1.87 7.16
C LEU A 189 5.87 -2.82 6.45
N ALA A 190 5.50 -2.48 5.21
CA ALA A 190 4.65 -3.29 4.35
C ALA A 190 5.42 -4.47 3.78
N HIS A 191 4.72 -5.59 3.54
CA HIS A 191 5.20 -6.81 2.84
C HIS A 191 6.74 -7.02 2.92
N PRO A 192 7.30 -7.20 4.14
CA PRO A 192 8.74 -7.15 4.42
C PRO A 192 9.59 -8.13 3.62
N LEU A 193 9.03 -9.24 3.12
CA LEU A 193 9.76 -10.20 2.30
C LEU A 193 10.14 -9.66 0.90
N THR A 194 9.50 -8.58 0.46
CA THR A 194 9.86 -7.88 -0.79
C THR A 194 10.90 -6.78 -0.58
N ALA A 195 11.14 -6.40 0.68
CA ALA A 195 12.04 -5.30 1.06
C ALA A 195 13.53 -5.70 1.17
N GLY A 196 13.90 -6.91 0.74
CA GLY A 196 15.25 -7.45 0.86
C GLY A 196 15.36 -8.43 2.02
N GLN A 197 16.36 -8.26 2.90
CA GLN A 197 16.54 -9.12 4.08
C GLN A 197 15.90 -8.48 5.32
N PRO A 198 14.72 -8.97 5.76
CA PRO A 198 13.99 -8.34 6.87
C PRO A 198 14.81 -8.24 8.17
N ASP A 199 15.66 -9.23 8.45
CA ASP A 199 16.51 -9.26 9.65
C ASP A 199 17.53 -8.09 9.70
N GLU A 200 17.91 -7.54 8.55
CA GLU A 200 18.80 -6.38 8.45
C GLU A 200 18.03 -5.08 8.40
N VAL A 201 16.94 -5.04 7.61
CA VAL A 201 16.13 -3.84 7.37
C VAL A 201 15.34 -3.43 8.62
N VAL A 202 14.72 -4.38 9.32
CA VAL A 202 13.84 -4.07 10.46
C VAL A 202 14.55 -3.38 11.62
N PRO A 203 15.73 -3.81 12.10
CA PRO A 203 16.45 -3.10 13.17
C PRO A 203 16.82 -1.66 12.79
N TRP A 204 17.23 -1.44 11.55
CA TRP A 204 17.55 -0.12 11.04
C TRP A 204 16.31 0.81 11.04
N LEU A 205 15.19 0.35 10.48
CA LEU A 205 13.93 1.12 10.47
C LEU A 205 13.37 1.32 11.88
N LYS A 206 13.57 0.35 12.80
CA LYS A 206 13.20 0.52 14.21
C LYS A 206 13.93 1.69 14.85
N ALA A 207 15.21 1.86 14.56
CA ALA A 207 15.98 2.99 15.06
C ALA A 207 15.46 4.34 14.53
N ALA A 208 14.86 4.35 13.32
CA ALA A 208 14.21 5.53 12.74
C ALA A 208 12.80 5.80 13.30
N GLY A 209 12.22 4.88 14.08
CA GLY A 209 10.91 5.07 14.70
C GLY A 209 9.78 4.17 14.18
N LEU A 210 10.11 3.11 13.41
CA LEU A 210 9.12 2.12 12.97
C LEU A 210 8.30 1.59 14.14
N ALA A 211 6.98 1.53 13.99
CA ALA A 211 6.04 1.10 15.02
C ALA A 211 5.55 -0.34 14.84
N GLY A 212 5.52 -0.84 13.61
CA GLY A 212 5.01 -2.17 13.32
C GLY A 212 5.61 -2.81 12.09
N LEU A 213 5.26 -4.07 11.89
CA LEU A 213 5.71 -4.93 10.80
C LEU A 213 4.51 -5.72 10.27
N GLU A 214 4.32 -5.76 8.96
CA GLU A 214 3.31 -6.59 8.32
C GLU A 214 3.75 -8.06 8.35
N VAL A 215 3.09 -8.84 9.21
CA VAL A 215 3.38 -10.27 9.46
C VAL A 215 2.38 -11.15 8.73
N TYR A 216 1.12 -10.72 8.69
CA TYR A 216 0.01 -11.51 8.16
C TYR A 216 -0.37 -11.02 6.76
N ALA A 217 0.49 -11.25 5.76
CA ALA A 217 0.12 -11.06 4.36
C ALA A 217 -0.53 -12.32 3.80
N GLY A 218 -1.43 -12.16 2.82
CA GLY A 218 -2.24 -13.26 2.33
C GLY A 218 -1.45 -14.38 1.66
N ASN A 219 -0.38 -14.04 0.97
CA ASN A 219 0.49 -14.96 0.23
C ASN A 219 1.65 -15.54 1.06
N TYR A 220 1.76 -15.20 2.36
CA TYR A 220 2.84 -15.70 3.22
C TYR A 220 2.53 -17.09 3.78
N SER A 221 3.54 -17.96 3.74
CA SER A 221 3.49 -19.27 4.39
C SER A 221 3.39 -19.14 5.93
N GLN A 222 3.00 -20.23 6.60
CA GLN A 222 3.02 -20.24 8.07
C GLN A 222 4.43 -20.05 8.64
N GLU A 223 5.45 -20.53 7.93
CA GLU A 223 6.86 -20.36 8.33
C GLU A 223 7.30 -18.91 8.23
N ASP A 224 6.95 -18.22 7.13
CA ASP A 224 7.21 -16.78 6.95
C ASP A 224 6.54 -15.95 8.04
N ARG A 225 5.25 -16.20 8.28
CA ARG A 225 4.49 -15.51 9.34
C ARG A 225 5.11 -15.73 10.72
N ALA A 226 5.51 -16.96 11.03
CA ALA A 226 6.16 -17.28 12.30
C ALA A 226 7.55 -16.61 12.43
N ALA A 227 8.33 -16.53 11.36
CA ALA A 227 9.61 -15.84 11.33
C ALA A 227 9.44 -14.33 11.52
N LEU A 228 8.52 -13.71 10.77
CA LEU A 228 8.23 -12.29 10.89
C LEU A 228 7.62 -11.91 12.24
N ALA A 229 6.77 -12.78 12.84
CA ALA A 229 6.23 -12.55 14.17
C ALA A 229 7.36 -12.52 15.23
N ARG A 230 8.30 -13.46 15.17
CA ARG A 230 9.48 -13.45 16.05
C ARG A 230 10.36 -12.20 15.83
N LEU A 231 10.52 -11.78 14.57
CA LEU A 231 11.29 -10.57 14.26
C LEU A 231 10.60 -9.31 14.81
N ALA A 232 9.28 -9.21 14.70
CA ALA A 232 8.49 -8.14 15.27
C ALA A 232 8.63 -8.11 16.81
N GLU A 233 8.44 -9.25 17.47
CA GLU A 233 8.59 -9.38 18.92
C GLU A 233 10.01 -8.99 19.40
N LYS A 234 11.05 -9.51 18.76
CA LYS A 234 12.46 -9.21 19.06
C LYS A 234 12.77 -7.71 19.01
N ASN A 235 12.10 -6.98 18.09
CA ASN A 235 12.32 -5.55 17.90
C ASN A 235 11.27 -4.67 18.62
N GLY A 236 10.36 -5.25 19.41
CA GLY A 236 9.27 -4.51 20.06
C GLY A 236 8.38 -3.76 19.06
N LEU A 237 8.05 -4.41 17.96
CA LEU A 237 7.16 -3.92 16.91
C LEU A 237 5.78 -4.58 17.01
N ILE A 238 4.74 -3.85 16.63
CA ILE A 238 3.39 -4.42 16.52
C ILE A 238 3.31 -5.26 15.24
N ALA A 239 2.86 -6.50 15.37
CA ALA A 239 2.51 -7.32 14.21
C ALA A 239 1.21 -6.79 13.59
N THR A 240 1.21 -6.57 12.28
CA THR A 240 0.04 -6.18 11.50
C THR A 240 -0.17 -7.13 10.33
N GLY A 241 -1.09 -6.84 9.45
CA GLY A 241 -1.30 -7.62 8.23
C GLY A 241 -2.45 -7.10 7.39
N GLY A 242 -2.49 -7.53 6.16
CA GLY A 242 -3.52 -7.21 5.21
C GLY A 242 -3.45 -8.07 3.96
N SER A 243 -4.46 -7.97 3.13
CA SER A 243 -4.51 -8.72 1.87
C SER A 243 -3.68 -8.08 0.76
N ASP A 244 -3.35 -6.81 0.90
CA ASP A 244 -2.81 -5.99 -0.20
C ASP A 244 -3.75 -6.06 -1.42
N PHE A 245 -5.04 -5.91 -1.13
CA PHE A 245 -6.11 -6.11 -2.10
C PHE A 245 -6.16 -5.01 -3.14
N HIS A 246 -5.94 -5.38 -4.39
CA HIS A 246 -6.07 -4.50 -5.57
C HIS A 246 -7.30 -4.85 -6.45
N GLY A 247 -8.02 -5.92 -6.14
CA GLY A 247 -9.16 -6.37 -6.94
C GLY A 247 -8.77 -7.01 -8.27
N LEU A 248 -7.54 -7.48 -8.40
CA LEU A 248 -7.05 -8.17 -9.58
C LEU A 248 -7.42 -9.65 -9.52
N ASP A 249 -7.69 -10.24 -10.68
CA ASP A 249 -7.99 -11.67 -10.82
C ASP A 249 -6.67 -12.46 -10.93
N GLY A 250 -6.61 -13.64 -10.29
CA GLY A 250 -5.46 -14.55 -10.37
C GLY A 250 -5.17 -15.27 -9.06
N ALA A 251 -4.48 -16.40 -9.15
CA ALA A 251 -4.15 -17.23 -7.99
C ALA A 251 -3.14 -16.58 -7.04
N ASP A 252 -2.39 -15.59 -7.52
CA ASP A 252 -1.37 -14.88 -6.76
C ASP A 252 -1.93 -13.68 -5.96
N HIS A 253 -3.23 -13.38 -6.12
CA HIS A 253 -3.88 -12.27 -5.44
C HIS A 253 -4.73 -12.74 -4.27
N THR A 254 -4.51 -12.12 -3.12
CA THR A 254 -5.29 -12.41 -1.91
C THR A 254 -6.61 -11.66 -1.97
N PRO A 255 -7.75 -12.33 -1.76
CA PRO A 255 -9.04 -11.65 -1.71
C PRO A 255 -9.15 -10.74 -0.48
N LEU A 256 -10.03 -9.76 -0.54
CA LEU A 256 -10.33 -8.85 0.57
C LEU A 256 -10.67 -9.65 1.83
N GLY A 257 -9.99 -9.37 2.94
CA GLY A 257 -10.11 -10.10 4.21
C GLY A 257 -9.42 -11.47 4.24
N GLY A 258 -8.83 -11.92 3.11
CA GLY A 258 -8.24 -13.26 2.97
C GLY A 258 -6.90 -13.49 3.67
N ALA A 259 -6.27 -12.43 4.18
CA ALA A 259 -5.01 -12.54 4.92
C ALA A 259 -5.15 -13.19 6.30
N ASN A 260 -6.39 -13.31 6.81
CA ASN A 260 -6.67 -13.85 8.15
C ASN A 260 -5.90 -13.13 9.27
N VAL A 261 -5.94 -11.81 9.25
CA VAL A 261 -5.25 -10.97 10.23
C VAL A 261 -5.90 -11.13 11.59
N PRO A 262 -5.16 -11.49 12.67
CA PRO A 262 -5.70 -11.57 14.00
C PRO A 262 -6.22 -10.21 14.51
N ALA A 263 -7.40 -10.17 15.10
CA ALA A 263 -8.00 -8.92 15.63
C ALA A 263 -7.10 -8.19 16.65
N VAL A 264 -6.29 -8.94 17.39
CA VAL A 264 -5.31 -8.39 18.35
C VAL A 264 -4.30 -7.43 17.69
N CYS A 265 -4.04 -7.57 16.40
CA CYS A 265 -3.16 -6.65 15.66
C CYS A 265 -3.73 -5.22 15.69
N LEU A 266 -5.02 -5.06 15.40
CA LEU A 266 -5.70 -3.78 15.49
C LEU A 266 -5.81 -3.28 16.94
N GLU A 267 -6.10 -4.17 17.88
CA GLU A 267 -6.18 -3.81 19.31
C GLU A 267 -4.84 -3.24 19.82
N ASN A 268 -3.71 -3.85 19.42
CA ASN A 268 -2.37 -3.36 19.76
C ASN A 268 -2.06 -2.01 19.10
N LEU A 269 -2.46 -1.81 17.83
CA LEU A 269 -2.32 -0.52 17.16
C LEU A 269 -3.11 0.57 17.89
N ILE A 270 -4.37 0.31 18.25
CA ILE A 270 -5.23 1.24 18.99
C ILE A 270 -4.63 1.54 20.37
N ALA A 271 -4.12 0.54 21.07
CA ALA A 271 -3.46 0.72 22.37
C ALA A 271 -2.25 1.65 22.26
N LEU A 272 -1.41 1.47 21.23
CA LEU A 272 -0.24 2.34 20.98
C LEU A 272 -0.66 3.76 20.61
N VAL A 273 -1.70 3.93 19.81
CA VAL A 273 -2.29 5.23 19.45
C VAL A 273 -2.75 5.98 20.70
N ARG A 274 -3.51 5.30 21.59
CA ARG A 274 -3.96 5.87 22.87
C ARG A 274 -2.78 6.24 23.77
N GLN A 275 -1.75 5.36 23.87
CA GLN A 275 -0.55 5.62 24.63
C GLN A 275 0.22 6.85 24.14
N ARG A 276 0.24 7.08 22.82
CA ARG A 276 0.91 8.25 22.21
C ARG A 276 0.06 9.52 22.22
N GLY A 277 -1.18 9.46 22.71
CA GLY A 277 -2.12 10.59 22.71
C GLY A 277 -2.52 11.03 21.30
N ILE A 278 -2.45 10.14 20.32
CA ILE A 278 -2.88 10.40 18.94
C ILE A 278 -4.41 10.44 18.91
N LYS A 279 -4.98 11.54 18.39
CA LYS A 279 -6.44 11.64 18.20
C LYS A 279 -6.86 10.70 17.07
N THR A 280 -7.73 9.77 17.38
CA THR A 280 -8.30 8.82 16.40
C THR A 280 -9.80 9.02 16.26
N ILE A 281 -10.37 8.42 15.19
CA ILE A 281 -11.80 8.10 15.14
C ILE A 281 -12.15 7.19 16.33
N ASP A 282 -13.35 7.36 16.89
CA ASP A 282 -13.83 6.50 17.97
C ASP A 282 -13.92 5.04 17.52
N PHE A 283 -13.15 4.20 18.20
CA PHE A 283 -13.21 2.75 18.07
C PHE A 283 -14.00 2.08 19.21
N ASP A 284 -14.71 2.90 20.01
CA ASP A 284 -15.56 2.43 21.11
C ASP A 284 -16.93 1.92 20.62
#